data_b9e974c41543c13d5ea6edbcad4b20e7
#
_entry.id   b9e974c41543c13d5ea6edbcad4b20e7
#
_cell.length_a   1.000
_cell.length_b   1.000
_cell.length_c   1.000
_cell.angle_alpha   90.00
_cell.angle_beta   90.00
_cell.angle_gamma   90.00
#
_symmetry.space_group_name_H-M   'P 1'
#
loop_
_entity.id
_entity.type
_entity.pdbx_description
1 polymer ?
#
loop_
_entity_poly.entity_id
_entity_poly.type
_entity_poly.pdbx_seq_one_letter_code
_entity_poly.pdbx_strand_id
1 'polypeptide(L)'
;RRQRQMCIRDRNGSWGCYWGERIMMLNLKKGMNVSEAGINGNPNLQNIAGWTRADSYGYVCPGWPEKAAYLAYKDCSINHRRNGVYGAMFMAATISAAFVVDDPMEAVKIGLTEIPENCLFAEGIRWALNNKSQNYQEAADKTWKRYAGMFNGSALTNAIHVVMGLDIGGRDFTKIIGETIAMSGDNDCTGATAGSIAGAVIGIDNIPENWTRPFNGRMHIYLKELPEYLDIEEVCDRFEVLAKKLVME
;
A
#
# COMPACT_ATOMS: atom_id res chain seq x y z
N ARG A 1 -19.03 2.68 9.87
CA ARG A 1 -20.08 3.61 9.37
C ARG A 1 -19.58 5.03 9.07
N ARG A 2 -18.71 5.68 9.91
CA ARG A 2 -18.16 7.04 9.64
C ARG A 2 -17.25 7.07 8.39
N GLN A 3 -16.39 6.08 8.21
CA GLN A 3 -15.47 5.96 7.05
C GLN A 3 -16.24 5.76 5.74
N ARG A 4 -17.27 4.89 5.75
CA ARG A 4 -18.17 4.69 4.61
C ARG A 4 -18.95 5.96 4.22
N GLN A 5 -19.29 6.82 5.18
CA GLN A 5 -19.91 8.13 4.92
C GLN A 5 -18.92 9.15 4.36
N MET A 6 -17.63 9.07 4.73
CA MET A 6 -16.59 9.93 4.15
C MET A 6 -16.39 9.60 2.67
N CYS A 7 -16.24 8.33 2.30
CA CYS A 7 -16.11 7.90 0.91
C CYS A 7 -17.35 8.24 0.05
N ILE A 8 -18.57 8.19 0.61
CA ILE A 8 -19.81 8.57 -0.10
C ILE A 8 -19.91 10.07 -0.36
N ARG A 9 -19.39 10.92 0.52
CA ARG A 9 -19.32 12.37 0.29
C ARG A 9 -18.46 12.75 -0.92
N ASP A 10 -17.49 11.92 -1.25
CA ASP A 10 -16.57 12.14 -2.35
C ASP A 10 -17.22 11.97 -3.73
N ARG A 11 -18.37 11.28 -3.81
CA ARG A 11 -19.18 11.15 -5.04
C ARG A 11 -19.71 12.49 -5.57
N ASN A 12 -19.84 13.50 -4.72
CA ASN A 12 -20.50 14.76 -5.09
C ASN A 12 -19.56 15.92 -5.48
N GLY A 13 -18.35 15.60 -5.88
CA GLY A 13 -17.42 16.52 -6.52
C GLY A 13 -16.38 17.15 -5.58
N SER A 14 -15.17 17.26 -6.04
CA SER A 14 -13.99 18.00 -5.50
C SER A 14 -13.47 17.64 -4.09
N TRP A 15 -14.06 16.70 -3.36
CA TRP A 15 -13.69 16.37 -1.99
C TRP A 15 -13.03 14.99 -1.82
N GLY A 16 -12.84 14.22 -2.91
CA GLY A 16 -12.27 12.89 -2.91
C GLY A 16 -10.76 12.81 -2.73
N CYS A 17 -10.10 13.95 -2.53
CA CYS A 17 -8.67 13.99 -2.27
C CYS A 17 -8.42 14.28 -0.81
N TYR A 18 -7.67 13.41 -0.14
CA TYR A 18 -7.26 13.58 1.24
C TYR A 18 -5.78 13.98 1.31
N TRP A 19 -5.40 14.51 2.47
CA TRP A 19 -4.01 14.78 2.82
C TRP A 19 -3.24 15.54 1.73
N GLY A 20 -2.17 14.93 1.19
CA GLY A 20 -1.29 15.54 0.22
C GLY A 20 -1.93 15.79 -1.15
N GLU A 21 -2.79 14.90 -1.59
CA GLU A 21 -3.55 15.00 -2.84
C GLU A 21 -4.46 16.22 -2.84
N ARG A 22 -5.11 16.49 -1.72
CA ARG A 22 -5.95 17.69 -1.57
C ARG A 22 -5.16 18.98 -1.72
N ILE A 23 -3.98 19.05 -1.11
CA ILE A 23 -3.10 20.23 -1.25
C ILE A 23 -2.72 20.40 -2.71
N MET A 24 -2.31 19.34 -3.39
CA MET A 24 -2.00 19.36 -4.81
C MET A 24 -3.16 19.89 -5.65
N MET A 25 -4.37 19.36 -5.46
CA MET A 25 -5.56 19.80 -6.19
C MET A 25 -5.90 21.27 -5.96
N LEU A 26 -5.77 21.76 -4.72
CA LEU A 26 -5.96 23.17 -4.40
C LEU A 26 -4.93 24.07 -5.07
N ASN A 27 -3.67 23.63 -5.11
CA ASN A 27 -2.59 24.37 -5.77
C ASN A 27 -2.77 24.41 -7.29
N LEU A 28 -3.16 23.29 -7.90
CA LEU A 28 -3.49 23.24 -9.34
C LEU A 28 -4.65 24.17 -9.69
N LYS A 29 -5.72 24.22 -8.87
CA LYS A 29 -6.84 25.15 -9.05
C LYS A 29 -6.43 26.62 -8.97
N LYS A 30 -5.33 26.92 -8.28
CA LYS A 30 -4.72 28.27 -8.21
C LYS A 30 -3.78 28.55 -9.40
N GLY A 31 -3.64 27.64 -10.35
CA GLY A 31 -2.77 27.79 -11.53
C GLY A 31 -1.31 27.43 -11.29
N MET A 32 -0.98 26.75 -10.19
CA MET A 32 0.40 26.31 -9.93
C MET A 32 0.79 25.18 -10.89
N ASN A 33 2.07 25.13 -11.28
CA ASN A 33 2.60 24.06 -12.11
C ASN A 33 2.53 22.69 -11.39
N VAL A 34 2.33 21.61 -12.15
CA VAL A 34 2.22 20.24 -11.61
C VAL A 34 3.44 19.85 -10.77
N SER A 35 4.65 20.22 -11.21
CA SER A 35 5.91 19.94 -10.52
C SER A 35 6.00 20.55 -9.11
N GLU A 36 5.27 21.63 -8.85
CA GLU A 36 5.27 22.35 -7.59
C GLU A 36 3.99 22.14 -6.79
N ALA A 37 2.86 21.91 -7.47
CA ALA A 37 1.55 21.83 -6.87
C ALA A 37 1.45 20.76 -5.79
N GLY A 38 2.11 19.62 -5.98
CA GLY A 38 2.09 18.51 -5.04
C GLY A 38 2.93 18.70 -3.78
N ILE A 39 3.88 19.64 -3.81
CA ILE A 39 4.86 19.82 -2.72
C ILE A 39 4.71 21.15 -2.00
N ASN A 40 4.26 22.19 -2.68
CA ASN A 40 4.18 23.53 -2.10
C ASN A 40 3.13 23.60 -1.00
N GLY A 41 3.57 23.92 0.23
CA GLY A 41 2.70 23.99 1.40
C GLY A 41 2.08 22.65 1.80
N ASN A 42 2.64 21.52 1.36
CA ASN A 42 2.14 20.18 1.68
C ASN A 42 2.85 19.59 2.91
N PRO A 43 2.22 19.53 4.09
CA PRO A 43 2.80 18.92 5.29
C PRO A 43 2.78 17.38 5.25
N ASN A 44 2.07 16.77 4.27
CA ASN A 44 1.79 15.34 4.22
C ASN A 44 2.70 14.58 3.25
N LEU A 45 3.90 15.11 2.95
CA LEU A 45 4.82 14.52 1.97
C LEU A 45 5.33 13.12 2.35
N GLN A 46 5.17 12.70 3.59
CA GLN A 46 5.66 11.42 4.11
C GLN A 46 4.55 10.59 4.78
N ASN A 47 3.30 10.83 4.38
CA ASN A 47 2.19 10.04 4.88
C ASN A 47 1.98 8.74 4.07
N ILE A 48 1.13 7.88 4.60
CA ILE A 48 0.80 6.56 4.05
C ILE A 48 0.14 6.64 2.65
N ALA A 49 -0.58 7.71 2.32
CA ALA A 49 -1.26 7.85 1.03
C ALA A 49 -0.33 7.69 -0.18
N GLY A 50 0.99 7.87 0.02
CA GLY A 50 1.98 7.61 -1.02
C GLY A 50 1.98 6.18 -1.50
N TRP A 51 1.88 5.21 -0.58
CA TRP A 51 1.98 3.80 -0.93
C TRP A 51 0.65 3.03 -0.98
N THR A 52 -0.43 3.56 -0.43
CA THR A 52 -1.75 2.89 -0.48
C THR A 52 -2.34 2.72 -1.88
N ARG A 53 -1.80 3.42 -2.87
CA ARG A 53 -2.15 3.29 -4.29
C ARG A 53 -1.07 2.57 -5.11
N ALA A 54 0.01 2.12 -4.48
CA ALA A 54 1.15 1.53 -5.16
C ALA A 54 0.95 0.05 -5.54
N ASP A 55 -0.06 -0.62 -4.99
CA ASP A 55 -0.34 -2.03 -5.19
C ASP A 55 -0.48 -2.38 -6.68
N SER A 56 -1.16 -1.54 -7.46
CA SER A 56 -1.35 -1.74 -8.90
C SER A 56 -0.03 -1.83 -9.69
N TYR A 57 1.03 -1.16 -9.24
CA TYR A 57 2.34 -1.25 -9.87
C TYR A 57 3.02 -2.58 -9.60
N GLY A 58 2.79 -3.18 -8.44
CA GLY A 58 3.18 -4.56 -8.15
C GLY A 58 2.43 -5.56 -9.03
N TYR A 59 1.12 -5.37 -9.20
CA TYR A 59 0.28 -6.29 -9.99
C TYR A 59 0.62 -6.31 -11.48
N VAL A 60 1.04 -5.19 -12.07
CA VAL A 60 1.44 -5.14 -13.49
C VAL A 60 2.89 -5.55 -13.73
N CYS A 61 3.67 -5.78 -12.69
CA CYS A 61 5.08 -6.15 -12.77
C CYS A 61 5.37 -7.43 -11.96
N PRO A 62 4.63 -8.57 -12.15
CA PRO A 62 4.85 -9.77 -11.35
C PRO A 62 6.27 -10.30 -11.53
N GLY A 63 7.01 -10.48 -10.44
CA GLY A 63 8.40 -10.92 -10.47
C GLY A 63 9.42 -9.91 -11.02
N TRP A 64 9.02 -8.63 -11.18
CA TRP A 64 9.92 -7.56 -11.63
C TRP A 64 9.91 -6.38 -10.65
N PRO A 65 10.48 -6.55 -9.43
CA PRO A 65 10.39 -5.58 -8.34
C PRO A 65 11.02 -4.22 -8.67
N GLU A 66 12.13 -4.18 -9.40
CA GLU A 66 12.77 -2.93 -9.85
C GLU A 66 11.82 -2.09 -10.70
N LYS A 67 11.13 -2.71 -11.67
CA LYS A 67 10.16 -2.00 -12.52
C LYS A 67 8.97 -1.50 -11.74
N ALA A 68 8.43 -2.31 -10.81
CA ALA A 68 7.33 -1.93 -9.93
C ALA A 68 7.72 -0.70 -9.07
N ALA A 69 8.90 -0.74 -8.45
CA ALA A 69 9.45 0.39 -7.68
C ALA A 69 9.60 1.65 -8.53
N TYR A 70 10.13 1.52 -9.75
CA TYR A 70 10.27 2.66 -10.67
C TYR A 70 8.94 3.31 -11.04
N LEU A 71 7.91 2.50 -11.35
CA LEU A 71 6.58 3.02 -11.67
C LEU A 71 5.95 3.72 -10.46
N ALA A 72 6.04 3.11 -9.29
CA ALA A 72 5.58 3.70 -8.03
C ALA A 72 6.32 5.00 -7.69
N TYR A 73 7.63 5.08 -7.94
CA TYR A 73 8.42 6.31 -7.81
C TYR A 73 7.86 7.43 -8.70
N LYS A 74 7.59 7.15 -9.97
CA LYS A 74 7.09 8.15 -10.92
C LYS A 74 5.75 8.73 -10.50
N ASP A 75 4.83 7.89 -10.03
CA ASP A 75 3.53 8.35 -9.54
C ASP A 75 3.69 9.12 -8.22
N CYS A 76 4.31 8.49 -7.23
CA CYS A 76 4.35 9.01 -5.87
C CYS A 76 5.16 10.32 -5.75
N SER A 77 6.21 10.47 -6.56
CA SER A 77 7.05 11.69 -6.56
C SER A 77 6.34 12.97 -6.99
N ILE A 78 5.13 12.87 -7.55
CA ILE A 78 4.32 14.04 -7.91
C ILE A 78 3.91 14.82 -6.65
N ASN A 79 3.52 14.12 -5.57
CA ASN A 79 2.96 14.75 -4.38
C ASN A 79 3.52 14.25 -3.04
N HIS A 80 4.50 13.34 -3.08
CA HIS A 80 5.22 12.86 -1.89
C HIS A 80 6.73 13.02 -2.04
N ARG A 81 7.44 12.89 -0.91
CA ARG A 81 8.91 12.95 -0.82
C ARG A 81 9.42 12.00 0.23
N ARG A 82 10.71 11.66 0.15
CA ARG A 82 11.44 10.87 1.18
C ARG A 82 10.69 9.57 1.54
N ASN A 83 10.37 9.33 2.81
CA ASN A 83 9.72 8.11 3.28
C ASN A 83 8.35 7.82 2.62
N GLY A 84 7.63 8.84 2.16
CA GLY A 84 6.40 8.65 1.39
C GLY A 84 6.66 7.97 0.04
N VAL A 85 7.71 8.43 -0.67
CA VAL A 85 8.14 7.84 -1.95
C VAL A 85 8.80 6.48 -1.75
N TYR A 86 9.71 6.36 -0.78
CA TYR A 86 10.37 5.08 -0.49
C TYR A 86 9.37 4.01 -0.07
N GLY A 87 8.33 4.39 0.68
CA GLY A 87 7.23 3.50 1.01
C GLY A 87 6.48 2.97 -0.20
N ALA A 88 6.17 3.85 -1.18
CA ALA A 88 5.52 3.43 -2.42
C ALA A 88 6.40 2.46 -3.24
N MET A 89 7.68 2.78 -3.40
CA MET A 89 8.65 1.91 -4.08
C MET A 89 8.75 0.55 -3.40
N PHE A 90 8.90 0.55 -2.08
CA PHE A 90 9.01 -0.67 -1.27
C PHE A 90 7.77 -1.55 -1.39
N MET A 91 6.55 -1.00 -1.22
CA MET A 91 5.32 -1.79 -1.27
C MET A 91 5.06 -2.36 -2.67
N ALA A 92 5.24 -1.55 -3.72
CA ALA A 92 5.10 -2.04 -5.10
C ALA A 92 6.09 -3.17 -5.42
N ALA A 93 7.36 -3.03 -5.01
CA ALA A 93 8.38 -4.05 -5.20
C ALA A 93 8.09 -5.32 -4.39
N THR A 94 7.63 -5.17 -3.14
CA THR A 94 7.24 -6.30 -2.28
C THR A 94 6.07 -7.07 -2.89
N ILE A 95 5.02 -6.39 -3.38
CA ILE A 95 3.88 -7.04 -4.04
C ILE A 95 4.33 -7.72 -5.34
N SER A 96 5.19 -7.08 -6.13
CA SER A 96 5.77 -7.67 -7.34
C SER A 96 6.52 -8.97 -7.03
N ALA A 97 7.36 -8.97 -6.00
CA ALA A 97 8.10 -10.15 -5.56
C ALA A 97 7.18 -11.25 -5.01
N ALA A 98 6.08 -10.87 -4.35
CA ALA A 98 5.13 -11.80 -3.75
C ALA A 98 4.49 -12.78 -4.75
N PHE A 99 4.45 -12.45 -6.04
CA PHE A 99 3.97 -13.36 -7.09
C PHE A 99 4.90 -14.54 -7.40
N VAL A 100 6.16 -14.48 -6.96
CA VAL A 100 7.21 -15.46 -7.36
C VAL A 100 7.94 -16.07 -6.18
N VAL A 101 7.46 -15.84 -4.96
CA VAL A 101 8.01 -16.42 -3.72
C VAL A 101 6.92 -17.13 -2.93
N ASP A 102 7.32 -18.02 -2.02
CA ASP A 102 6.40 -18.80 -1.17
C ASP A 102 6.28 -18.26 0.27
N ASP A 103 7.05 -17.23 0.61
CA ASP A 103 7.10 -16.62 1.94
C ASP A 103 6.92 -15.10 1.84
N PRO A 104 5.91 -14.51 2.50
CA PRO A 104 5.73 -13.05 2.53
C PRO A 104 6.97 -12.30 3.02
N MET A 105 7.74 -12.90 3.94
CA MET A 105 8.94 -12.26 4.47
C MET A 105 10.11 -12.26 3.47
N GLU A 106 10.12 -13.20 2.53
CA GLU A 106 11.05 -13.17 1.40
C GLU A 106 10.70 -12.01 0.44
N ALA A 107 9.42 -11.85 0.12
CA ALA A 107 8.96 -10.70 -0.67
C ALA A 107 9.36 -9.36 -0.02
N VAL A 108 9.19 -9.23 1.30
CA VAL A 108 9.62 -8.04 2.07
C VAL A 108 11.12 -7.76 1.92
N LYS A 109 11.96 -8.80 2.01
CA LYS A 109 13.42 -8.65 1.86
C LYS A 109 13.79 -8.21 0.44
N ILE A 110 13.14 -8.75 -0.58
CA ILE A 110 13.33 -8.33 -1.98
C ILE A 110 12.88 -6.88 -2.16
N GLY A 111 11.69 -6.51 -1.67
CA GLY A 111 11.20 -5.12 -1.74
C GLY A 111 12.15 -4.12 -1.10
N LEU A 112 12.84 -4.52 -0.02
CA LEU A 112 13.82 -3.68 0.68
C LEU A 112 15.06 -3.36 -0.17
N THR A 113 15.41 -4.18 -1.15
CA THR A 113 16.54 -3.91 -2.06
C THR A 113 16.25 -2.79 -3.06
N GLU A 114 14.97 -2.45 -3.29
CA GLU A 114 14.52 -1.50 -4.29
C GLU A 114 14.42 -0.04 -3.77
N ILE A 115 14.85 0.20 -2.54
CA ILE A 115 14.90 1.54 -1.94
C ILE A 115 16.32 1.86 -1.44
N PRO A 116 16.66 3.15 -1.25
CA PRO A 116 17.99 3.53 -0.75
C PRO A 116 18.30 2.87 0.60
N GLU A 117 19.41 2.17 0.67
CA GLU A 117 19.83 1.41 1.86
C GLU A 117 19.92 2.30 3.12
N ASN A 118 20.49 3.50 2.96
CA ASN A 118 20.77 4.42 4.07
C ASN A 118 19.66 5.45 4.29
N CYS A 119 18.39 5.04 4.18
CA CYS A 119 17.25 5.89 4.48
C CYS A 119 16.51 5.42 5.75
N LEU A 120 15.81 6.34 6.40
CA LEU A 120 15.05 6.05 7.63
C LEU A 120 13.98 4.96 7.40
N PHE A 121 13.38 4.92 6.19
CA PHE A 121 12.39 3.90 5.86
C PHE A 121 13.03 2.50 5.85
N ALA A 122 14.17 2.33 5.16
CA ALA A 122 14.90 1.06 5.12
C ALA A 122 15.41 0.64 6.50
N GLU A 123 15.88 1.60 7.31
CA GLU A 123 16.25 1.35 8.71
C GLU A 123 15.05 0.80 9.51
N GLY A 124 13.88 1.40 9.35
CA GLY A 124 12.67 0.96 10.05
C GLY A 124 12.20 -0.44 9.64
N ILE A 125 12.26 -0.76 8.34
CA ILE A 125 11.92 -2.11 7.87
C ILE A 125 12.94 -3.15 8.38
N ARG A 126 14.24 -2.86 8.32
CA ARG A 126 15.27 -3.74 8.92
C ARG A 126 15.07 -3.93 10.42
N TRP A 127 14.66 -2.86 11.10
CA TRP A 127 14.34 -2.96 12.52
C TRP A 127 13.13 -3.89 12.75
N ALA A 128 12.06 -3.79 11.96
CA ALA A 128 10.90 -4.69 12.05
C ALA A 128 11.30 -6.14 11.82
N LEU A 129 12.10 -6.43 10.80
CA LEU A 129 12.62 -7.76 10.48
C LEU A 129 13.42 -8.39 11.64
N ASN A 130 14.14 -7.56 12.42
CA ASN A 130 15.00 -8.00 13.53
C ASN A 130 14.29 -7.99 14.90
N ASN A 131 13.07 -7.43 15.00
CA ASN A 131 12.33 -7.29 16.26
C ASN A 131 11.01 -8.06 16.22
N LYS A 132 11.10 -9.36 16.01
CA LYS A 132 9.96 -10.26 15.94
C LYS A 132 9.04 -10.13 17.17
N SER A 133 7.74 -10.28 16.93
CA SER A 133 6.70 -10.19 17.95
C SER A 133 5.77 -11.40 17.83
N GLN A 134 5.14 -11.79 18.94
CA GLN A 134 4.24 -12.94 18.96
C GLN A 134 2.80 -12.57 18.58
N ASN A 135 2.44 -11.30 18.77
CA ASN A 135 1.09 -10.79 18.53
C ASN A 135 1.12 -9.27 18.29
N TYR A 136 -0.03 -8.73 17.88
CA TYR A 136 -0.19 -7.30 17.55
C TYR A 136 0.09 -6.37 18.73
N GLN A 137 -0.23 -6.75 19.98
CA GLN A 137 0.02 -5.89 21.14
C GLN A 137 1.52 -5.64 21.31
N GLU A 138 2.29 -6.72 21.32
CA GLU A 138 3.75 -6.64 21.46
C GLU A 138 4.37 -5.85 20.30
N ALA A 139 3.91 -6.09 19.07
CA ALA A 139 4.38 -5.38 17.88
C ALA A 139 4.05 -3.88 17.93
N ALA A 140 2.82 -3.53 18.30
CA ALA A 140 2.39 -2.15 18.45
C ALA A 140 3.18 -1.43 19.56
N ASP A 141 3.34 -2.03 20.73
CA ASP A 141 4.07 -1.46 21.86
C ASP A 141 5.54 -1.19 21.48
N LYS A 142 6.20 -2.14 20.82
CA LYS A 142 7.57 -1.97 20.32
C LYS A 142 7.66 -0.82 19.33
N THR A 143 6.73 -0.77 18.37
CA THR A 143 6.71 0.26 17.33
C THR A 143 6.49 1.65 17.92
N TRP A 144 5.45 1.81 18.73
CA TRP A 144 5.14 3.12 19.32
C TRP A 144 6.14 3.57 20.36
N LYS A 145 6.83 2.65 21.04
CA LYS A 145 7.95 2.99 21.92
C LYS A 145 9.14 3.53 21.13
N ARG A 146 9.49 2.92 19.98
CA ARG A 146 10.62 3.35 19.14
C ARG A 146 10.32 4.64 18.40
N TYR A 147 9.12 4.78 17.89
CA TYR A 147 8.70 5.89 17.02
C TYR A 147 7.69 6.81 17.72
N ALA A 148 7.89 7.05 19.02
CA ALA A 148 7.04 7.94 19.81
C ALA A 148 6.96 9.34 19.17
N GLY A 149 5.74 9.87 19.07
CA GLY A 149 5.47 11.18 18.47
C GLY A 149 5.30 11.18 16.95
N MET A 150 5.48 10.06 16.27
CA MET A 150 5.03 9.95 14.88
C MET A 150 3.50 9.93 14.79
N PHE A 151 2.97 10.60 13.76
CA PHE A 151 1.53 10.63 13.54
C PHE A 151 1.01 9.30 12.94
N ASN A 152 -0.26 8.98 13.19
CA ASN A 152 -0.86 7.69 12.80
C ASN A 152 -0.83 7.41 11.29
N GLY A 153 -0.84 8.43 10.45
CA GLY A 153 -0.72 8.30 8.99
C GLY A 153 0.71 8.29 8.46
N SER A 154 1.73 8.06 9.30
CA SER A 154 3.13 7.98 8.86
C SER A 154 3.34 6.80 7.92
N ALA A 155 3.96 7.02 6.75
CA ALA A 155 4.33 5.96 5.82
C ALA A 155 5.21 4.88 6.49
N LEU A 156 6.13 5.30 7.36
CA LEU A 156 7.09 4.40 7.99
C LEU A 156 6.46 3.48 9.04
N THR A 157 5.73 4.04 10.02
CA THR A 157 5.17 3.23 11.12
C THR A 157 4.10 2.25 10.63
N ASN A 158 3.29 2.67 9.65
CA ASN A 158 2.31 1.78 9.03
C ASN A 158 2.98 0.66 8.19
N ALA A 159 4.08 0.94 7.51
CA ALA A 159 4.83 -0.10 6.81
C ALA A 159 5.46 -1.11 7.79
N ILE A 160 5.95 -0.66 8.94
CA ILE A 160 6.42 -1.54 10.01
C ILE A 160 5.28 -2.46 10.50
N HIS A 161 4.07 -1.94 10.68
CA HIS A 161 2.91 -2.75 11.07
C HIS A 161 2.54 -3.80 10.02
N VAL A 162 2.59 -3.45 8.72
CA VAL A 162 2.39 -4.43 7.63
C VAL A 162 3.44 -5.55 7.72
N VAL A 163 4.72 -5.21 7.83
CA VAL A 163 5.81 -6.19 7.91
C VAL A 163 5.69 -7.09 9.14
N MET A 164 5.40 -6.52 10.32
CA MET A 164 5.19 -7.30 11.53
C MET A 164 3.95 -8.18 11.46
N GLY A 165 2.86 -7.70 10.87
CA GLY A 165 1.65 -8.49 10.66
C GLY A 165 1.87 -9.69 9.73
N LEU A 166 2.65 -9.51 8.67
CA LEU A 166 3.09 -10.60 7.79
C LEU A 166 3.95 -11.63 8.53
N ASP A 167 4.91 -11.18 9.35
CA ASP A 167 5.78 -12.08 10.15
C ASP A 167 4.97 -12.87 11.19
N ILE A 168 4.04 -12.25 11.91
CA ILE A 168 3.19 -12.88 12.91
C ILE A 168 2.20 -13.87 12.28
N GLY A 169 1.63 -13.51 11.13
CA GLY A 169 0.62 -14.32 10.45
C GLY A 169 1.21 -15.44 9.58
N GLY A 170 2.44 -15.29 9.08
CA GLY A 170 3.11 -16.26 8.20
C GLY A 170 2.33 -16.49 6.91
N ARG A 171 1.66 -17.64 6.78
CA ARG A 171 0.81 -17.96 5.61
C ARG A 171 -0.69 -18.04 5.94
N ASP A 172 -1.09 -17.67 7.15
CA ASP A 172 -2.50 -17.58 7.53
C ASP A 172 -3.04 -16.20 7.14
N PHE A 173 -3.82 -16.16 6.04
CA PHE A 173 -4.40 -14.94 5.49
C PHE A 173 -5.23 -14.15 6.51
N THR A 174 -6.08 -14.85 7.27
CA THR A 174 -6.92 -14.23 8.29
C THR A 174 -6.10 -13.65 9.42
N LYS A 175 -5.09 -14.38 9.87
CA LYS A 175 -4.20 -13.93 10.94
C LYS A 175 -3.35 -12.75 10.50
N ILE A 176 -2.78 -12.77 9.28
CA ILE A 176 -2.03 -11.64 8.71
C ILE A 176 -2.86 -10.35 8.78
N ILE A 177 -4.07 -10.37 8.23
CA ILE A 177 -4.92 -9.17 8.20
C ILE A 177 -5.33 -8.77 9.63
N GLY A 178 -5.76 -9.73 10.44
CA GLY A 178 -6.21 -9.48 11.82
C GLY A 178 -5.13 -8.83 12.67
N GLU A 179 -3.93 -9.40 12.67
CA GLU A 179 -2.77 -8.87 13.42
C GLU A 179 -2.35 -7.50 12.90
N THR A 180 -2.32 -7.30 11.58
CA THR A 180 -1.94 -6.02 10.97
C THR A 180 -2.91 -4.90 11.35
N ILE A 181 -4.22 -5.10 11.18
CA ILE A 181 -5.21 -4.06 11.47
C ILE A 181 -5.32 -3.74 12.96
N ALA A 182 -5.01 -4.70 13.82
CA ALA A 182 -5.07 -4.50 15.27
C ALA A 182 -3.93 -3.62 15.81
N MET A 183 -2.79 -3.52 15.11
CA MET A 183 -1.64 -2.69 15.49
C MET A 183 -1.79 -1.21 15.15
N SER A 184 -2.54 -0.87 14.13
CA SER A 184 -2.41 0.39 13.39
C SER A 184 -3.54 1.38 13.67
N GLY A 185 -3.21 2.66 13.61
CA GLY A 185 -4.19 3.75 13.54
C GLY A 185 -4.78 3.97 12.14
N ASP A 186 -4.14 3.47 11.06
CA ASP A 186 -4.61 3.54 9.66
C ASP A 186 -4.91 2.12 9.14
N ASN A 187 -5.92 1.52 9.71
CA ASN A 187 -6.19 0.09 9.63
C ASN A 187 -6.65 -0.38 8.26
N ASP A 188 -7.43 0.42 7.53
CA ASP A 188 -7.91 0.11 6.19
C ASP A 188 -6.75 0.04 5.18
N CYS A 189 -5.85 1.01 5.22
CA CYS A 189 -4.67 1.04 4.36
C CYS A 189 -3.70 -0.11 4.64
N THR A 190 -3.36 -0.33 5.92
CA THR A 190 -2.41 -1.40 6.28
C THR A 190 -3.00 -2.79 6.02
N GLY A 191 -4.28 -3.01 6.34
CA GLY A 191 -4.97 -4.27 6.08
C GLY A 191 -5.08 -4.57 4.59
N ALA A 192 -5.37 -3.55 3.74
CA ALA A 192 -5.43 -3.70 2.30
C ALA A 192 -4.07 -4.15 1.71
N THR A 193 -2.98 -3.45 2.07
CA THR A 193 -1.64 -3.79 1.55
C THR A 193 -1.13 -5.13 2.09
N ALA A 194 -1.37 -5.44 3.37
CA ALA A 194 -1.05 -6.77 3.91
C ALA A 194 -1.82 -7.88 3.17
N GLY A 195 -3.09 -7.63 2.85
CA GLY A 195 -3.91 -8.53 2.03
C GLY A 195 -3.40 -8.69 0.61
N SER A 196 -2.93 -7.60 -0.03
CA SER A 196 -2.30 -7.65 -1.35
C SER A 196 -1.05 -8.53 -1.38
N ILE A 197 -0.14 -8.35 -0.42
CA ILE A 197 1.09 -9.14 -0.32
C ILE A 197 0.76 -10.60 -0.01
N ALA A 198 -0.05 -10.84 1.01
CA ALA A 198 -0.44 -12.19 1.43
C ALA A 198 -1.19 -12.93 0.32
N GLY A 199 -2.15 -12.26 -0.34
CA GLY A 199 -2.94 -12.83 -1.44
C GLY A 199 -2.08 -13.25 -2.63
N ALA A 200 -1.09 -12.43 -3.00
CA ALA A 200 -0.17 -12.75 -4.09
C ALA A 200 0.71 -13.98 -3.76
N VAL A 201 1.19 -14.12 -2.50
CA VAL A 201 1.98 -15.27 -2.06
C VAL A 201 1.15 -16.54 -1.91
N ILE A 202 -0.07 -16.42 -1.36
CA ILE A 202 -0.89 -17.56 -0.96
C ILE A 202 -1.71 -18.12 -2.15
N GLY A 203 -2.13 -17.26 -3.07
CA GLY A 203 -3.00 -17.59 -4.18
C GLY A 203 -4.48 -17.72 -3.77
N ILE A 204 -5.38 -17.48 -4.72
CA ILE A 204 -6.83 -17.40 -4.49
C ILE A 204 -7.41 -18.68 -3.90
N ASP A 205 -6.92 -19.84 -4.31
CA ASP A 205 -7.42 -21.15 -3.86
C ASP A 205 -7.16 -21.43 -2.37
N ASN A 206 -6.22 -20.70 -1.78
CA ASN A 206 -5.84 -20.83 -0.35
C ASN A 206 -6.36 -19.68 0.51
N ILE A 207 -7.06 -18.71 -0.06
CA ILE A 207 -7.72 -17.64 0.69
C ILE A 207 -9.05 -18.17 1.24
N PRO A 208 -9.32 -18.09 2.56
CA PRO A 208 -10.57 -18.57 3.12
C PRO A 208 -11.80 -17.88 2.51
N GLU A 209 -12.83 -18.66 2.17
CA GLU A 209 -14.02 -18.21 1.43
C GLU A 209 -14.76 -17.05 2.11
N ASN A 210 -14.69 -16.94 3.43
CA ASN A 210 -15.29 -15.82 4.18
C ASN A 210 -14.70 -14.45 3.78
N TRP A 211 -13.48 -14.41 3.19
CA TRP A 211 -12.86 -13.20 2.66
C TRP A 211 -13.28 -12.87 1.25
N THR A 212 -13.57 -13.86 0.41
CA THR A 212 -13.90 -13.68 -1.02
C THR A 212 -15.40 -13.62 -1.28
N ARG A 213 -16.20 -14.47 -0.60
CA ARG A 213 -17.65 -14.56 -0.77
C ARG A 213 -18.43 -13.23 -0.66
N PRO A 214 -18.10 -12.30 0.26
CA PRO A 214 -18.83 -11.02 0.37
C PRO A 214 -18.74 -10.13 -0.87
N PHE A 215 -17.72 -10.30 -1.70
CA PHE A 215 -17.55 -9.52 -2.93
C PHE A 215 -18.44 -10.03 -4.08
N ASN A 216 -18.85 -11.30 -4.05
CA ASN A 216 -19.66 -11.92 -5.10
C ASN A 216 -19.08 -11.68 -6.52
N GLY A 217 -17.75 -11.82 -6.66
CA GLY A 217 -17.03 -11.60 -7.92
C GLY A 217 -16.96 -10.14 -8.40
N ARG A 218 -17.38 -9.17 -7.59
CA ARG A 218 -17.49 -7.77 -8.01
C ARG A 218 -16.77 -6.82 -7.05
N MET A 219 -16.15 -5.79 -7.62
CA MET A 219 -15.61 -4.67 -6.86
C MET A 219 -16.43 -3.40 -7.08
N HIS A 220 -16.71 -2.68 -6.02
CA HIS A 220 -17.42 -1.41 -6.08
C HIS A 220 -16.48 -0.28 -6.50
N ILE A 221 -16.89 0.50 -7.51
CA ILE A 221 -16.10 1.61 -8.05
C ILE A 221 -16.75 2.94 -7.68
N TYR A 222 -15.92 3.89 -7.26
CA TYR A 222 -16.36 5.25 -6.88
C TYR A 222 -16.09 6.30 -7.96
N LEU A 223 -15.53 5.91 -9.12
CA LEU A 223 -15.26 6.82 -10.23
C LEU A 223 -16.53 7.02 -11.06
N LYS A 224 -16.89 8.27 -11.31
CA LYS A 224 -18.15 8.64 -11.98
C LYS A 224 -18.23 8.18 -13.44
N GLU A 225 -17.08 8.08 -14.09
CA GLU A 225 -16.95 7.70 -15.50
C GLU A 225 -16.95 6.19 -15.74
N LEU A 226 -16.93 5.39 -14.66
CA LEU A 226 -16.94 3.94 -14.71
C LEU A 226 -18.27 3.38 -14.18
N PRO A 227 -18.62 2.11 -14.52
CA PRO A 227 -19.73 1.42 -13.89
C PRO A 227 -19.57 1.38 -12.37
N GLU A 228 -20.70 1.34 -11.65
CA GLU A 228 -20.70 1.26 -10.18
C GLU A 228 -19.99 0.01 -9.66
N TYR A 229 -20.03 -1.07 -10.43
CA TYR A 229 -19.35 -2.33 -10.14
C TYR A 229 -18.57 -2.79 -11.36
N LEU A 230 -17.36 -3.31 -11.12
CA LEU A 230 -16.58 -4.04 -12.10
C LEU A 230 -16.50 -5.52 -11.68
N ASP A 231 -16.44 -6.40 -12.64
CA ASP A 231 -16.15 -7.82 -12.44
C ASP A 231 -14.67 -7.96 -12.05
N ILE A 232 -14.37 -8.76 -11.02
CA ILE A 232 -13.00 -8.93 -10.52
C ILE A 232 -12.15 -9.69 -11.54
N GLU A 233 -12.71 -10.71 -12.21
CA GLU A 233 -11.98 -11.48 -13.22
C GLU A 233 -11.61 -10.59 -14.41
N GLU A 234 -12.56 -9.76 -14.91
CA GLU A 234 -12.27 -8.79 -15.96
C GLU A 234 -11.11 -7.83 -15.57
N VAL A 235 -11.09 -7.37 -14.32
CA VAL A 235 -10.01 -6.52 -13.83
C VAL A 235 -8.68 -7.28 -13.79
N CYS A 236 -8.68 -8.53 -13.34
CA CYS A 236 -7.48 -9.39 -13.35
C CYS A 236 -6.95 -9.62 -14.77
N ASP A 237 -7.83 -9.94 -15.74
CA ASP A 237 -7.46 -10.10 -17.15
C ASP A 237 -6.79 -8.84 -17.72
N ARG A 238 -7.30 -7.66 -17.37
CA ARG A 238 -6.69 -6.38 -17.78
C ARG A 238 -5.31 -6.17 -17.20
N PHE A 239 -5.09 -6.54 -15.93
CA PHE A 239 -3.76 -6.52 -15.31
C PHE A 239 -2.81 -7.50 -16.02
N GLU A 240 -3.26 -8.71 -16.32
CA GLU A 240 -2.46 -9.71 -17.06
C GLU A 240 -2.03 -9.21 -18.44
N VAL A 241 -2.95 -8.62 -19.20
CA VAL A 241 -2.64 -8.02 -20.52
C VAL A 241 -1.60 -6.90 -20.39
N LEU A 242 -1.71 -6.04 -19.37
CA LEU A 242 -0.75 -4.97 -19.13
C LEU A 242 0.62 -5.53 -18.72
N ALA A 243 0.68 -6.52 -17.86
CA ALA A 243 1.92 -7.17 -17.44
C ALA A 243 2.65 -7.79 -18.64
N LYS A 244 1.94 -8.53 -19.51
CA LYS A 244 2.51 -9.09 -20.74
C LYS A 244 3.09 -8.03 -21.68
N LYS A 245 2.42 -6.87 -21.83
CA LYS A 245 2.94 -5.76 -22.63
C LYS A 245 4.23 -5.17 -22.06
N LEU A 246 4.29 -4.99 -20.73
CA LEU A 246 5.49 -4.42 -20.08
C LEU A 246 6.73 -5.31 -20.18
N VAL A 247 6.55 -6.64 -20.27
CA VAL A 247 7.65 -7.59 -20.44
C VAL A 247 8.18 -7.58 -21.89
N MET A 248 7.35 -7.19 -22.87
CA MET A 248 7.73 -7.16 -24.29
C MET A 248 8.41 -5.84 -24.72
N GLU A 249 8.33 -4.78 -23.90
CA GLU A 249 8.97 -3.48 -24.10
C GLU A 249 10.38 -3.42 -23.48
#